data_e404dbb30418ec5751d515efba88d145
#
_entry.id   e404dbb30418ec5751d515efba88d145
#
_cell.length_a   1.000
_cell.length_b   1.000
_cell.length_c   1.000
_cell.angle_alpha   90.00
_cell.angle_beta   90.00
_cell.angle_gamma   90.00
#
_symmetry.space_group_name_H-M   'P 1'
#
loop_
_entity.id
_entity.type
_entity.pdbx_description
1 polymer ?
#
loop_
_entity_poly.entity_id
_entity_poly.type
_entity_poly.pdbx_seq_one_letter_code
_entity_poly.pdbx_strand_id
1 'polypeptide(L)'
;MYIAHIEDWAVEYVNSTVLDYKLAPPAPPSTFRADAAPHRMGAPGRPSELDLVGRTRRSVSRGQMANPRKRAQLVHTFWHHELQAAELMCWAILAFPAAPEAFRRGLLGICLDEIRHMGLYRGHLERLGFALGDFPVRDWFWQRVASCETPLQFTALMGMGLEGGNLDHTKRFESWFGEVGDQHGSELQRIVGDEEVAHVRFATKWFATWSKGNDFESWRRELIAPLTPSLMKGACLDDARRLRAGYSAEFLAELRAWDAQ
;
A
#
# COMPACT_ATOMS: atom_id res chain seq x y z
N MET A 1 10.48 26.57 -3.70
CA MET A 1 10.31 26.85 -2.24
C MET A 1 11.26 25.93 -1.48
N TYR A 2 11.99 26.43 -0.47
CA TYR A 2 12.86 25.55 0.35
C TYR A 2 11.98 24.79 1.34
N ILE A 3 11.95 23.47 1.23
CA ILE A 3 11.20 22.58 2.11
C ILE A 3 12.12 22.21 3.28
N ALA A 4 11.84 22.71 4.48
CA ALA A 4 12.71 22.55 5.64
C ALA A 4 12.42 21.31 6.47
N HIS A 5 11.16 20.82 6.48
CA HIS A 5 10.72 19.73 7.33
C HIS A 5 10.00 18.65 6.54
N ILE A 6 10.05 17.43 7.08
CA ILE A 6 9.41 16.24 6.46
C ILE A 6 7.90 16.46 6.31
N GLU A 7 7.25 17.13 7.26
CA GLU A 7 5.82 17.43 7.18
C GLU A 7 5.47 18.33 5.98
N ASP A 8 6.30 19.33 5.70
CA ASP A 8 6.09 20.22 4.55
C ASP A 8 6.23 19.44 3.23
N TRP A 9 7.24 18.56 3.15
CA TRP A 9 7.45 17.66 2.03
C TRP A 9 6.27 16.70 1.86
N ALA A 10 5.78 16.10 2.95
CA ALA A 10 4.65 15.18 2.93
C ALA A 10 3.35 15.87 2.46
N VAL A 11 3.10 17.11 2.91
CA VAL A 11 1.95 17.91 2.44
C VAL A 11 2.07 18.18 0.94
N GLU A 12 3.24 18.58 0.47
CA GLU A 12 3.46 18.87 -0.96
C GLU A 12 3.31 17.60 -1.80
N TYR A 13 3.90 16.48 -1.34
CA TYR A 13 3.77 15.19 -2.03
C TYR A 13 2.31 14.74 -2.17
N VAL A 14 1.55 14.76 -1.07
CA VAL A 14 0.14 14.33 -1.10
C VAL A 14 -0.71 15.26 -1.96
N ASN A 15 -0.50 16.58 -1.90
CA ASN A 15 -1.31 17.56 -2.63
C ASN A 15 -0.90 17.74 -4.10
N SER A 16 0.25 17.23 -4.51
CA SER A 16 0.72 17.41 -5.88
C SER A 16 -0.28 16.84 -6.89
N THR A 17 -0.56 17.63 -7.93
CA THR A 17 -1.34 17.23 -9.11
C THR A 17 -0.46 16.98 -10.33
N VAL A 18 0.86 16.96 -10.15
CA VAL A 18 1.85 16.73 -11.21
C VAL A 18 2.33 15.29 -11.15
N LEU A 19 2.09 14.52 -12.20
CA LEU A 19 2.43 13.10 -12.26
C LEU A 19 3.93 12.84 -12.07
N ASP A 20 4.78 13.62 -12.73
CA ASP A 20 6.23 13.47 -12.60
C ASP A 20 6.71 13.74 -11.16
N TYR A 21 6.08 14.66 -10.45
CA TYR A 21 6.38 14.90 -9.03
C TYR A 21 5.99 13.71 -8.15
N LYS A 22 4.86 13.05 -8.42
CA LYS A 22 4.46 11.82 -7.72
C LYS A 22 5.44 10.67 -7.96
N LEU A 23 5.99 10.58 -9.16
CA LEU A 23 6.92 9.53 -9.57
C LEU A 23 8.37 9.77 -9.09
N ALA A 24 8.78 11.03 -9.04
CA ALA A 24 10.15 11.41 -8.72
C ALA A 24 10.17 12.72 -7.91
N PRO A 25 9.66 12.73 -6.68
CA PRO A 25 9.72 13.91 -5.83
C PRO A 25 11.18 14.23 -5.46
N PRO A 26 11.49 15.47 -5.08
CA PRO A 26 12.79 15.80 -4.50
C PRO A 26 13.01 14.99 -3.22
N ALA A 27 14.27 14.75 -2.87
CA ALA A 27 14.61 14.05 -1.64
C ALA A 27 13.98 14.76 -0.41
N PRO A 28 13.35 14.02 0.50
CA PRO A 28 12.76 14.62 1.70
C PRO A 28 13.84 15.21 2.62
N PRO A 29 13.51 16.25 3.39
CA PRO A 29 14.38 16.76 4.46
C PRO A 29 14.68 15.68 5.50
N SER A 30 15.71 15.92 6.32
CA SER A 30 16.10 14.98 7.38
C SER A 30 15.38 15.19 8.72
N THR A 31 14.68 16.33 8.89
CA THR A 31 14.15 16.78 10.18
C THR A 31 12.63 16.84 10.19
N PHE A 32 12.04 16.43 11.32
CA PHE A 32 10.65 16.69 11.63
C PHE A 32 10.49 18.04 12.32
N ARG A 33 9.32 18.66 12.20
CA ARG A 33 8.94 19.87 12.94
C ARG A 33 8.69 19.51 14.41
N ALA A 34 9.29 20.25 15.35
CA ALA A 34 9.21 19.94 16.78
C ALA A 34 7.76 20.03 17.31
N ASP A 35 7.01 21.05 16.88
CA ASP A 35 5.65 21.34 17.36
C ASP A 35 4.62 21.15 16.24
N ALA A 36 4.71 20.05 15.48
CA ALA A 36 3.74 19.76 14.44
C ALA A 36 2.36 19.47 15.04
N ALA A 37 1.35 20.22 14.59
CA ALA A 37 -0.04 19.91 14.88
C ALA A 37 -0.56 18.79 13.94
N PRO A 38 -1.51 17.94 14.40
CA PRO A 38 -2.14 16.97 13.54
C PRO A 38 -2.78 17.62 12.31
N HIS A 39 -2.44 17.13 11.13
CA HIS A 39 -2.99 17.57 9.86
C HIS A 39 -3.59 16.38 9.12
N ARG A 40 -4.93 16.35 9.05
CA ARG A 40 -5.69 15.27 8.41
C ARG A 40 -6.24 15.73 7.08
N MET A 41 -5.64 15.26 6.01
CA MET A 41 -6.07 15.56 4.66
C MET A 41 -7.20 14.61 4.26
N GLY A 42 -8.30 15.14 3.71
CA GLY A 42 -9.46 14.33 3.33
C GLY A 42 -9.31 13.62 1.98
N ALA A 43 -8.47 14.16 1.09
CA ALA A 43 -8.20 13.60 -0.23
C ALA A 43 -6.81 14.04 -0.71
N PRO A 44 -6.17 13.24 -1.59
CA PRO A 44 -4.90 13.61 -2.21
C PRO A 44 -5.12 14.48 -3.45
N GLY A 45 -4.09 15.22 -3.87
CA GLY A 45 -4.03 15.79 -5.21
C GLY A 45 -3.94 14.67 -6.26
N ARG A 46 -4.64 14.82 -7.38
CA ARG A 46 -4.60 13.84 -8.48
C ARG A 46 -4.14 14.49 -9.77
N PRO A 47 -3.13 13.91 -10.43
CA PRO A 47 -2.77 14.29 -11.79
C PRO A 47 -3.96 14.16 -12.73
N SER A 48 -4.09 15.15 -13.67
CA SER A 48 -5.17 15.18 -14.63
C SER A 48 -5.17 14.02 -15.63
N GLU A 49 -4.04 13.33 -15.75
CA GLU A 49 -3.85 12.14 -16.57
C GLU A 49 -4.61 10.92 -16.02
N LEU A 50 -4.97 10.95 -14.73
CA LEU A 50 -5.65 9.83 -14.08
C LEU A 50 -7.18 9.99 -14.16
N ASP A 51 -7.84 9.05 -14.83
CA ASP A 51 -9.30 8.95 -14.86
C ASP A 51 -9.82 8.32 -13.57
N LEU A 52 -10.27 9.17 -12.63
CA LEU A 52 -10.81 8.73 -11.35
C LEU A 52 -12.28 8.33 -11.48
N VAL A 53 -12.56 7.08 -11.13
CA VAL A 53 -13.93 6.54 -11.14
C VAL A 53 -14.41 6.15 -9.75
N GLY A 54 -15.69 6.35 -9.46
CA GLY A 54 -16.27 5.97 -8.18
C GLY A 54 -16.35 4.45 -7.97
N ARG A 55 -16.45 3.69 -9.06
CA ARG A 55 -16.51 2.22 -9.04
C ARG A 55 -15.76 1.66 -10.24
N THR A 56 -14.73 0.86 -9.99
CA THR A 56 -14.04 0.12 -11.05
C THR A 56 -14.89 -1.09 -11.50
N ARG A 57 -14.70 -1.51 -12.75
CA ARG A 57 -15.22 -2.79 -13.24
C ARG A 57 -14.53 -3.94 -12.47
N ARG A 58 -15.08 -5.16 -12.60
CA ARG A 58 -14.50 -6.36 -11.98
C ARG A 58 -13.00 -6.44 -12.22
N SER A 59 -12.25 -6.87 -11.20
CA SER A 59 -10.83 -7.15 -11.29
C SER A 59 -10.52 -8.14 -12.42
N VAL A 60 -9.33 -8.04 -12.99
CA VAL A 60 -8.86 -8.96 -14.01
C VAL A 60 -8.80 -10.38 -13.45
N SER A 61 -9.36 -11.34 -14.15
CA SER A 61 -9.33 -12.75 -13.77
C SER A 61 -8.13 -13.48 -14.41
N ARG A 62 -7.75 -14.63 -13.85
CA ARG A 62 -6.66 -15.47 -14.37
C ARG A 62 -6.84 -15.79 -15.87
N GLY A 63 -8.05 -16.15 -16.30
CA GLY A 63 -8.33 -16.47 -17.71
C GLY A 63 -8.20 -15.27 -18.68
N GLN A 64 -8.16 -14.04 -18.15
CA GLN A 64 -7.97 -12.83 -18.96
C GLN A 64 -6.50 -12.41 -19.12
N MET A 65 -5.58 -13.07 -18.41
CA MET A 65 -4.15 -12.71 -18.42
C MET A 65 -3.47 -12.92 -19.78
N ALA A 66 -3.99 -13.80 -20.63
CA ALA A 66 -3.51 -13.95 -22.02
C ALA A 66 -3.68 -12.68 -22.86
N ASN A 67 -4.64 -11.81 -22.51
CA ASN A 67 -4.87 -10.55 -23.22
C ASN A 67 -3.92 -9.45 -22.71
N PRO A 68 -2.99 -8.90 -23.54
CA PRO A 68 -2.02 -7.89 -23.11
C PRO A 68 -2.67 -6.64 -22.50
N ARG A 69 -3.81 -6.17 -23.04
CA ARG A 69 -4.53 -5.04 -22.47
C ARG A 69 -5.06 -5.30 -21.07
N LYS A 70 -5.46 -6.54 -20.76
CA LYS A 70 -5.91 -6.93 -19.42
C LYS A 70 -4.74 -7.03 -18.45
N ARG A 71 -3.59 -7.55 -18.89
CA ARG A 71 -2.36 -7.50 -18.08
C ARG A 71 -1.98 -6.06 -17.76
N ALA A 72 -1.95 -5.19 -18.77
CA ALA A 72 -1.64 -3.77 -18.58
C ALA A 72 -2.62 -3.09 -17.61
N GLN A 73 -3.93 -3.37 -17.73
CA GLN A 73 -4.94 -2.88 -16.79
C GLN A 73 -4.64 -3.31 -15.35
N LEU A 74 -4.18 -4.54 -15.15
CA LEU A 74 -3.82 -5.06 -13.83
C LEU A 74 -2.56 -4.38 -13.28
N VAL A 75 -1.51 -4.25 -14.11
CA VAL A 75 -0.27 -3.55 -13.76
C VAL A 75 -0.54 -2.08 -13.39
N HIS A 76 -1.40 -1.41 -14.15
CA HIS A 76 -1.81 -0.03 -13.88
C HIS A 76 -2.58 0.08 -12.54
N THR A 77 -3.37 -0.94 -12.19
CA THR A 77 -4.05 -0.99 -10.88
C THR A 77 -3.03 -1.13 -9.75
N PHE A 78 -2.01 -1.98 -9.90
CA PHE A 78 -0.94 -2.11 -8.90
C PHE A 78 -0.18 -0.80 -8.74
N TRP A 79 0.26 -0.19 -9.85
CA TRP A 79 0.89 1.12 -9.82
C TRP A 79 0.08 2.15 -9.00
N HIS A 80 -1.24 2.18 -9.19
CA HIS A 80 -2.10 3.11 -8.45
C HIS A 80 -2.25 2.73 -6.96
N HIS A 81 -2.14 1.45 -6.62
CA HIS A 81 -2.10 1.03 -5.22
C HIS A 81 -0.85 1.55 -4.52
N GLU A 82 0.34 1.44 -5.16
CA GLU A 82 1.60 1.97 -4.61
C GLU A 82 1.54 3.50 -4.47
N LEU A 83 0.94 4.22 -5.43
CA LEU A 83 0.72 5.67 -5.30
C LEU A 83 -0.11 5.98 -4.05
N GLN A 84 -1.22 5.28 -3.84
CA GLN A 84 -2.04 5.50 -2.66
C GLN A 84 -1.31 5.11 -1.37
N ALA A 85 -0.52 4.04 -1.38
CA ALA A 85 0.28 3.61 -0.23
C ALA A 85 1.33 4.67 0.13
N ALA A 86 2.12 5.16 -0.82
CA ALA A 86 3.08 6.24 -0.60
C ALA A 86 2.44 7.49 0.00
N GLU A 87 1.30 7.91 -0.54
CA GLU A 87 0.56 9.07 -0.05
C GLU A 87 0.00 8.86 1.36
N LEU A 88 -0.50 7.64 1.66
CA LEU A 88 -1.06 7.31 2.98
C LEU A 88 0.01 7.17 4.05
N MET A 89 1.25 6.78 3.72
CA MET A 89 2.38 6.87 4.64
C MET A 89 2.67 8.34 5.00
N CYS A 90 2.67 9.25 4.01
CA CYS A 90 2.78 10.69 4.25
C CYS A 90 1.60 11.22 5.07
N TRP A 91 0.38 10.81 4.76
CA TRP A 91 -0.81 11.16 5.52
C TRP A 91 -0.69 10.76 6.99
N ALA A 92 -0.19 9.56 7.28
CA ALA A 92 -0.02 9.09 8.66
C ALA A 92 1.07 9.87 9.42
N ILE A 93 2.16 10.28 8.76
CA ILE A 93 3.16 11.18 9.33
C ILE A 93 2.49 12.50 9.78
N LEU A 94 1.60 13.03 8.95
CA LEU A 94 0.89 14.29 9.21
C LEU A 94 -0.24 14.15 10.24
N ALA A 95 -0.98 13.06 10.17
CA ALA A 95 -2.12 12.82 11.07
C ALA A 95 -1.69 12.50 12.50
N PHE A 96 -0.50 11.91 12.68
CA PHE A 96 -0.01 11.42 13.97
C PHE A 96 1.36 12.00 14.37
N PRO A 97 1.51 13.35 14.46
CA PRO A 97 2.80 13.97 14.75
C PRO A 97 3.34 13.62 16.14
N ALA A 98 2.46 13.26 17.08
CA ALA A 98 2.84 12.80 18.43
C ALA A 98 3.32 11.34 18.48
N ALA A 99 3.20 10.58 17.38
CA ALA A 99 3.76 9.23 17.33
C ALA A 99 5.29 9.27 17.40
N PRO A 100 5.93 8.21 17.93
CA PRO A 100 7.39 8.16 18.06
C PRO A 100 8.10 8.50 16.75
N GLU A 101 9.19 9.27 16.82
CA GLU A 101 9.94 9.67 15.63
C GLU A 101 10.39 8.46 14.81
N ALA A 102 10.80 7.37 15.47
CA ALA A 102 11.19 6.12 14.80
C ALA A 102 10.05 5.50 13.97
N PHE A 103 8.79 5.64 14.42
CA PHE A 103 7.62 5.24 13.63
C PHE A 103 7.46 6.12 12.40
N ARG A 104 7.47 7.44 12.58
CA ARG A 104 7.32 8.40 11.48
C ARG A 104 8.45 8.28 10.43
N ARG A 105 9.69 8.03 10.87
CA ARG A 105 10.81 7.73 9.95
C ARG A 105 10.62 6.43 9.19
N GLY A 106 10.10 5.40 9.86
CA GLY A 106 9.78 4.14 9.18
C GLY A 106 8.70 4.34 8.10
N LEU A 107 7.65 5.12 8.38
CA LEU A 107 6.64 5.46 7.38
C LEU A 107 7.24 6.22 6.19
N LEU A 108 8.15 7.16 6.43
CA LEU A 108 8.87 7.86 5.35
C LEU A 108 9.70 6.88 4.50
N GLY A 109 10.38 5.93 5.13
CA GLY A 109 11.12 4.89 4.42
C GLY A 109 10.21 4.06 3.52
N ILE A 110 9.08 3.59 4.05
CA ILE A 110 8.07 2.85 3.26
C ILE A 110 7.55 3.72 2.11
N CYS A 111 7.20 4.99 2.35
CA CYS A 111 6.79 5.91 1.29
C CYS A 111 7.77 5.95 0.12
N LEU A 112 9.07 6.01 0.41
CA LEU A 112 10.13 6.04 -0.62
C LEU A 112 10.24 4.71 -1.37
N ASP A 113 10.04 3.58 -0.68
CA ASP A 113 9.99 2.27 -1.31
C ASP A 113 8.77 2.16 -2.26
N GLU A 114 7.59 2.65 -1.85
CA GLU A 114 6.39 2.65 -2.70
C GLU A 114 6.56 3.53 -3.95
N ILE A 115 7.24 4.69 -3.81
CA ILE A 115 7.59 5.52 -4.97
C ILE A 115 8.49 4.75 -5.94
N ARG A 116 9.43 3.95 -5.44
CA ARG A 116 10.27 3.09 -6.27
C ARG A 116 9.46 1.95 -6.92
N HIS A 117 8.53 1.31 -6.19
CA HIS A 117 7.62 0.31 -6.73
C HIS A 117 6.77 0.88 -7.87
N MET A 118 6.27 2.12 -7.74
CA MET A 118 5.59 2.81 -8.86
C MET A 118 6.46 2.88 -10.11
N GLY A 119 7.76 3.17 -9.97
CA GLY A 119 8.71 3.18 -11.08
C GLY A 119 8.84 1.81 -11.76
N LEU A 120 8.89 0.73 -10.98
CA LEU A 120 8.95 -0.63 -11.48
C LEU A 120 7.68 -1.00 -12.27
N TYR A 121 6.49 -0.74 -11.71
CA TYR A 121 5.23 -1.00 -12.40
C TYR A 121 5.03 -0.16 -13.65
N ARG A 122 5.43 1.13 -13.61
CA ARG A 122 5.45 1.99 -14.80
C ARG A 122 6.31 1.40 -15.92
N GLY A 123 7.54 0.99 -15.61
CA GLY A 123 8.44 0.40 -16.60
C GLY A 123 7.87 -0.89 -17.21
N HIS A 124 7.13 -1.70 -16.44
CA HIS A 124 6.46 -2.88 -16.99
C HIS A 124 5.24 -2.52 -17.84
N LEU A 125 4.47 -1.52 -17.44
CA LEU A 125 3.33 -1.01 -18.22
C LEU A 125 3.78 -0.52 -19.61
N GLU A 126 4.88 0.24 -19.66
CA GLU A 126 5.49 0.73 -20.90
C GLU A 126 5.97 -0.43 -21.81
N ARG A 127 6.54 -1.51 -21.24
CA ARG A 127 6.89 -2.74 -21.98
C ARG A 127 5.67 -3.42 -22.60
N LEU A 128 4.51 -3.32 -21.97
CA LEU A 128 3.25 -3.85 -22.52
C LEU A 128 2.63 -2.94 -23.57
N GLY A 129 3.25 -1.77 -23.85
CA GLY A 129 2.78 -0.80 -24.86
C GLY A 129 1.68 0.15 -24.36
N PHE A 130 1.60 0.38 -23.04
CA PHE A 130 0.61 1.24 -22.41
C PHE A 130 1.27 2.30 -21.54
N ALA A 131 0.52 3.36 -21.23
CA ALA A 131 0.96 4.48 -20.40
C ALA A 131 0.10 4.62 -19.12
N LEU A 132 0.62 5.39 -18.17
CA LEU A 132 -0.18 5.83 -17.02
C LEU A 132 -1.32 6.72 -17.54
N GLY A 133 -2.53 6.48 -17.02
CA GLY A 133 -3.75 7.14 -17.47
C GLY A 133 -4.57 6.34 -18.51
N ASP A 134 -4.01 5.30 -19.14
CA ASP A 134 -4.74 4.49 -20.14
C ASP A 134 -5.91 3.68 -19.55
N PHE A 135 -5.98 3.56 -18.22
CA PHE A 135 -7.02 2.83 -17.51
C PHE A 135 -7.55 3.63 -16.33
N PRO A 136 -8.87 3.54 -16.07
CA PRO A 136 -9.46 4.22 -14.92
C PRO A 136 -8.95 3.63 -13.60
N VAL A 137 -8.82 4.49 -12.59
CA VAL A 137 -8.36 4.16 -11.24
C VAL A 137 -9.37 4.58 -10.17
N ARG A 138 -9.21 4.09 -8.96
CA ARG A 138 -10.09 4.40 -7.83
C ARG A 138 -9.28 4.61 -6.56
N ASP A 139 -9.55 5.68 -5.82
CA ASP A 139 -8.95 5.98 -4.52
C ASP A 139 -9.56 5.12 -3.39
N TRP A 140 -9.51 3.80 -3.56
CA TRP A 140 -10.17 2.86 -2.65
C TRP A 140 -9.50 2.82 -1.27
N PHE A 141 -8.17 2.91 -1.21
CA PHE A 141 -7.41 2.95 0.05
C PHE A 141 -7.66 4.26 0.78
N TRP A 142 -7.58 5.39 0.08
CA TRP A 142 -7.84 6.71 0.65
C TRP A 142 -9.22 6.82 1.29
N GLN A 143 -10.25 6.31 0.62
CA GLN A 143 -11.63 6.33 1.11
C GLN A 143 -11.83 5.59 2.44
N ARG A 144 -10.83 4.83 2.90
CA ARG A 144 -10.90 3.98 4.09
C ARG A 144 -9.83 4.30 5.11
N VAL A 145 -8.59 4.37 4.68
CA VAL A 145 -7.43 4.54 5.57
C VAL A 145 -7.39 5.94 6.18
N ALA A 146 -7.79 6.97 5.43
CA ALA A 146 -7.81 8.34 5.94
C ALA A 146 -8.83 8.58 7.07
N SER A 147 -9.68 7.61 7.39
CA SER A 147 -10.58 7.62 8.55
C SER A 147 -9.95 7.06 9.83
N CYS A 148 -8.74 6.50 9.79
CA CYS A 148 -8.04 6.02 10.99
C CYS A 148 -7.86 7.13 12.02
N GLU A 149 -8.31 6.92 13.24
CA GLU A 149 -8.23 7.91 14.31
C GLU A 149 -6.91 7.85 15.08
N THR A 150 -6.28 6.67 15.11
CA THR A 150 -5.06 6.41 15.86
C THR A 150 -3.96 5.77 15.00
N PRO A 151 -2.68 5.91 15.37
CA PRO A 151 -1.60 5.20 14.68
C PRO A 151 -1.73 3.67 14.81
N LEU A 152 -2.36 3.16 15.87
CA LEU A 152 -2.65 1.74 16.02
C LEU A 152 -3.63 1.25 14.95
N GLN A 153 -4.75 1.97 14.74
CA GLN A 153 -5.71 1.65 13.67
C GLN A 153 -5.07 1.72 12.29
N PHE A 154 -4.28 2.76 12.02
CA PHE A 154 -3.55 2.87 10.75
C PHE A 154 -2.62 1.67 10.53
N THR A 155 -1.87 1.27 11.56
CA THR A 155 -0.95 0.14 11.48
C THR A 155 -1.69 -1.18 11.26
N ALA A 156 -2.81 -1.37 11.95
CA ALA A 156 -3.65 -2.57 11.78
C ALA A 156 -4.27 -2.64 10.39
N LEU A 157 -4.80 -1.52 9.89
CA LEU A 157 -5.57 -1.49 8.65
C LEU A 157 -4.65 -1.42 7.43
N MET A 158 -3.76 -0.42 7.37
CA MET A 158 -2.86 -0.24 6.22
C MET A 158 -1.77 -1.31 6.23
N GLY A 159 -0.95 -1.36 7.29
CA GLY A 159 0.25 -2.19 7.29
C GLY A 159 -0.03 -3.68 7.44
N MET A 160 -0.77 -4.11 8.46
CA MET A 160 -1.10 -5.53 8.65
C MET A 160 -2.24 -5.99 7.72
N GLY A 161 -3.18 -5.11 7.40
CA GLY A 161 -4.33 -5.43 6.58
C GLY A 161 -4.01 -5.40 5.09
N LEU A 162 -3.88 -4.20 4.52
CA LEU A 162 -3.74 -4.02 3.06
C LEU A 162 -2.38 -4.49 2.55
N GLU A 163 -1.27 -4.05 3.16
CA GLU A 163 0.07 -4.53 2.80
C GLU A 163 0.23 -6.03 3.13
N GLY A 164 -0.31 -6.47 4.27
CA GLY A 164 -0.36 -7.89 4.60
C GLY A 164 -1.09 -8.72 3.54
N GLY A 165 -2.20 -8.21 2.99
CA GLY A 165 -2.91 -8.83 1.87
C GLY A 165 -2.09 -8.84 0.58
N ASN A 166 -1.24 -7.83 0.38
CA ASN A 166 -0.37 -7.74 -0.80
C ASN A 166 0.67 -8.88 -0.85
N LEU A 167 1.13 -9.39 0.30
CA LEU A 167 2.01 -10.58 0.35
C LEU A 167 1.39 -11.79 -0.36
N ASP A 168 0.09 -12.01 -0.18
CA ASP A 168 -0.64 -13.11 -0.82
C ASP A 168 -0.91 -12.80 -2.30
N HIS A 169 -1.24 -11.54 -2.59
CA HIS A 169 -1.60 -11.10 -3.94
C HIS A 169 -0.40 -11.16 -4.88
N THR A 170 0.76 -10.69 -4.48
CA THR A 170 1.99 -10.72 -5.27
C THR A 170 2.38 -12.15 -5.62
N LYS A 171 2.32 -13.10 -4.68
CA LYS A 171 2.56 -14.53 -4.95
C LYS A 171 1.60 -15.09 -5.99
N ARG A 172 0.31 -14.78 -5.88
CA ARG A 172 -0.70 -15.20 -6.86
C ARG A 172 -0.43 -14.63 -8.24
N PHE A 173 -0.13 -13.35 -8.32
CA PHE A 173 0.10 -12.67 -9.59
C PHE A 173 1.44 -13.05 -10.23
N GLU A 174 2.48 -13.33 -9.44
CA GLU A 174 3.72 -13.95 -9.91
C GLU A 174 3.42 -15.21 -10.75
N SER A 175 2.59 -16.14 -10.22
CA SER A 175 2.16 -17.32 -10.95
C SER A 175 1.38 -16.97 -12.23
N TRP A 176 0.42 -16.03 -12.16
CA TRP A 176 -0.42 -15.69 -13.31
C TRP A 176 0.36 -15.06 -14.46
N PHE A 177 1.35 -14.20 -14.16
CA PHE A 177 2.24 -13.63 -15.17
C PHE A 177 3.14 -14.73 -15.79
N GLY A 178 3.70 -15.62 -14.97
CA GLY A 178 4.52 -16.73 -15.42
C GLY A 178 3.77 -17.68 -16.36
N GLU A 179 2.50 -18.02 -16.06
CA GLU A 179 1.65 -18.90 -16.87
C GLU A 179 1.39 -18.40 -18.28
N VAL A 180 1.41 -17.08 -18.48
CA VAL A 180 1.22 -16.47 -19.81
C VAL A 180 2.53 -16.08 -20.47
N GLY A 181 3.67 -16.51 -19.92
CA GLY A 181 5.01 -16.23 -20.45
C GLY A 181 5.53 -14.82 -20.21
N ASP A 182 4.86 -14.03 -19.37
CA ASP A 182 5.30 -12.68 -18.98
C ASP A 182 6.29 -12.79 -17.81
N GLN A 183 7.52 -13.21 -18.11
CA GLN A 183 8.57 -13.41 -17.10
C GLN A 183 8.96 -12.13 -16.37
N HIS A 184 8.91 -10.98 -17.06
CA HIS A 184 9.21 -9.70 -16.42
C HIS A 184 8.14 -9.32 -15.38
N GLY A 185 6.85 -9.50 -15.72
CA GLY A 185 5.75 -9.28 -14.78
C GLY A 185 5.81 -10.25 -13.58
N SER A 186 6.17 -11.52 -13.84
CA SER A 186 6.36 -12.53 -12.79
C SER A 186 7.47 -12.12 -11.82
N GLU A 187 8.64 -11.75 -12.34
CA GLU A 187 9.79 -11.33 -11.53
C GLU A 187 9.49 -10.03 -10.75
N LEU A 188 8.78 -9.09 -11.36
CA LEU A 188 8.35 -7.85 -10.70
C LEU A 188 7.48 -8.15 -9.48
N GLN A 189 6.49 -9.05 -9.61
CA GLN A 189 5.65 -9.45 -8.48
C GLN A 189 6.45 -10.14 -7.37
N ARG A 190 7.47 -10.93 -7.74
CA ARG A 190 8.37 -11.57 -6.77
C ARG A 190 9.18 -10.52 -6.00
N ILE A 191 9.77 -9.55 -6.71
CA ILE A 191 10.57 -8.46 -6.11
C ILE A 191 9.72 -7.66 -5.13
N VAL A 192 8.60 -7.12 -5.59
CA VAL A 192 7.71 -6.31 -4.73
C VAL A 192 7.25 -7.13 -3.53
N GLY A 193 6.76 -8.37 -3.74
CA GLY A 193 6.30 -9.20 -2.62
C GLY A 193 7.39 -9.57 -1.60
N ASP A 194 8.66 -9.66 -1.99
CA ASP A 194 9.76 -9.91 -1.05
C ASP A 194 10.12 -8.64 -0.24
N GLU A 195 10.01 -7.47 -0.84
CA GLU A 195 10.25 -6.19 -0.19
C GLU A 195 9.11 -5.80 0.76
N GLU A 196 7.85 -6.09 0.40
CA GLU A 196 6.67 -5.91 1.26
C GLU A 196 6.78 -6.62 2.62
N VAL A 197 7.56 -7.69 2.71
CA VAL A 197 7.82 -8.34 4.00
C VAL A 197 8.40 -7.37 5.04
N ALA A 198 9.22 -6.41 4.62
CA ALA A 198 9.80 -5.41 5.52
C ALA A 198 8.74 -4.38 5.98
N HIS A 199 7.86 -3.94 5.08
CA HIS A 199 6.76 -3.02 5.38
C HIS A 199 5.78 -3.64 6.38
N VAL A 200 5.36 -4.87 6.13
CA VAL A 200 4.45 -5.59 7.03
C VAL A 200 5.13 -5.90 8.36
N ARG A 201 6.43 -6.24 8.38
CA ARG A 201 7.18 -6.45 9.63
C ARG A 201 7.27 -5.16 10.47
N PHE A 202 7.45 -4.03 9.83
CA PHE A 202 7.37 -2.74 10.52
C PHE A 202 6.00 -2.57 11.20
N ALA A 203 4.92 -2.87 10.49
CA ALA A 203 3.56 -2.77 11.01
C ALA A 203 3.30 -3.75 12.17
N THR A 204 3.63 -5.03 12.04
CA THR A 204 3.44 -6.03 13.09
C THR A 204 4.20 -5.68 14.37
N LYS A 205 5.42 -5.13 14.24
CA LYS A 205 6.22 -4.67 15.37
C LYS A 205 5.56 -3.51 16.11
N TRP A 206 5.09 -2.48 15.39
CA TRP A 206 4.45 -1.32 16.01
C TRP A 206 3.07 -1.66 16.56
N PHE A 207 2.33 -2.50 15.86
CA PHE A 207 1.06 -3.02 16.36
C PHE A 207 1.26 -3.74 17.70
N ALA A 208 2.17 -4.71 17.77
CA ALA A 208 2.47 -5.44 19.00
C ALA A 208 2.92 -4.51 20.16
N THR A 209 3.64 -3.44 19.85
CA THR A 209 4.10 -2.46 20.83
C THR A 209 2.93 -1.70 21.45
N TRP A 210 1.94 -1.30 20.66
CA TRP A 210 0.82 -0.47 21.13
C TRP A 210 -0.36 -1.28 21.68
N SER A 211 -0.68 -2.43 21.07
CA SER A 211 -1.74 -3.33 21.51
C SER A 211 -1.31 -4.28 22.65
N LYS A 212 -0.01 -4.29 23.00
CA LYS A 212 0.59 -5.21 23.97
C LYS A 212 0.49 -6.69 23.56
N GLY A 213 0.36 -6.97 22.29
CA GLY A 213 0.26 -8.30 21.70
C GLY A 213 0.15 -8.22 20.18
N ASN A 214 0.18 -9.38 19.53
CA ASN A 214 0.03 -9.49 18.08
C ASN A 214 -0.92 -10.63 17.73
N ASP A 215 -2.03 -10.74 18.48
CA ASP A 215 -3.07 -11.74 18.25
C ASP A 215 -4.10 -11.24 17.23
N PHE A 216 -4.78 -12.20 16.62
CA PHE A 216 -5.76 -11.94 15.58
C PHE A 216 -6.96 -11.12 16.06
N GLU A 217 -7.46 -11.40 17.27
CA GLU A 217 -8.65 -10.73 17.79
C GLU A 217 -8.37 -9.27 18.13
N SER A 218 -7.19 -8.96 18.69
CA SER A 218 -6.77 -7.59 18.93
C SER A 218 -6.62 -6.82 17.63
N TRP A 219 -6.04 -7.43 16.59
CA TRP A 219 -5.93 -6.82 15.28
C TRP A 219 -7.30 -6.60 14.63
N ARG A 220 -8.20 -7.58 14.68
CA ARG A 220 -9.52 -7.50 14.07
C ARG A 220 -10.37 -6.37 14.63
N ARG A 221 -10.25 -6.07 15.93
CA ARG A 221 -10.97 -4.97 16.60
C ARG A 221 -10.57 -3.59 16.09
N GLU A 222 -9.37 -3.44 15.58
CA GLU A 222 -8.86 -2.17 15.02
C GLU A 222 -9.32 -1.95 13.57
N LEU A 223 -9.91 -2.94 12.91
CA LEU A 223 -10.42 -2.78 11.55
C LEU A 223 -11.69 -1.92 11.55
N ILE A 224 -11.70 -0.92 10.67
CA ILE A 224 -12.81 0.03 10.53
C ILE A 224 -13.82 -0.50 9.50
N ALA A 225 -15.10 -0.55 9.87
CA ALA A 225 -16.17 -0.97 8.95
C ALA A 225 -16.14 -0.10 7.65
N PRO A 226 -16.39 -0.69 6.48
CA PRO A 226 -16.83 -2.08 6.22
C PRO A 226 -15.67 -3.08 6.02
N LEU A 227 -14.44 -2.75 6.45
CA LEU A 227 -13.28 -3.61 6.26
C LEU A 227 -13.32 -4.79 7.23
N THR A 228 -13.11 -5.99 6.71
CA THR A 228 -13.12 -7.24 7.47
C THR A 228 -11.87 -8.04 7.16
N PRO A 229 -11.49 -9.02 7.99
CA PRO A 229 -10.36 -9.90 7.71
C PRO A 229 -10.40 -10.56 6.32
N SER A 230 -11.59 -10.84 5.78
CA SER A 230 -11.74 -11.41 4.43
C SER A 230 -11.22 -10.50 3.32
N LEU A 231 -11.22 -9.17 3.52
CA LEU A 231 -10.68 -8.20 2.56
C LEU A 231 -9.16 -8.01 2.71
N MET A 232 -8.58 -8.51 3.80
CA MET A 232 -7.16 -8.35 4.17
C MET A 232 -6.35 -9.61 3.89
N LYS A 233 -6.92 -10.56 3.16
CA LYS A 233 -6.25 -11.81 2.75
C LYS A 233 -6.47 -12.09 1.27
N GLY A 234 -5.49 -12.76 0.64
CA GLY A 234 -5.66 -13.38 -0.67
C GLY A 234 -6.49 -14.66 -0.60
N ALA A 235 -6.82 -15.23 -1.76
CA ALA A 235 -7.49 -16.53 -1.84
C ALA A 235 -6.67 -17.65 -1.19
N CYS A 236 -5.34 -17.53 -1.21
CA CYS A 236 -4.40 -18.41 -0.51
C CYS A 236 -3.39 -17.52 0.23
N LEU A 237 -3.15 -17.80 1.51
CA LEU A 237 -2.15 -17.08 2.28
C LEU A 237 -0.73 -17.49 1.86
N ASP A 238 0.17 -16.52 1.80
CA ASP A 238 1.60 -16.77 1.73
C ASP A 238 2.16 -16.88 3.17
N ASP A 239 2.03 -18.06 3.77
CA ASP A 239 2.47 -18.30 5.13
C ASP A 239 3.97 -17.96 5.33
N ALA A 240 4.79 -18.25 4.33
CA ALA A 240 6.23 -18.02 4.44
C ALA A 240 6.55 -16.51 4.55
N ARG A 241 5.98 -15.68 3.68
CA ARG A 241 6.15 -14.23 3.74
C ARG A 241 5.49 -13.65 4.99
N ARG A 242 4.28 -14.09 5.35
CA ARG A 242 3.57 -13.60 6.53
C ARG A 242 4.29 -13.93 7.84
N LEU A 243 4.81 -15.16 8.00
CA LEU A 243 5.63 -15.53 9.17
C LEU A 243 6.93 -14.70 9.24
N ARG A 244 7.60 -14.50 8.11
CA ARG A 244 8.77 -13.61 8.02
C ARG A 244 8.40 -12.16 8.38
N ALA A 245 7.19 -11.72 8.11
CA ALA A 245 6.67 -10.41 8.44
C ALA A 245 6.22 -10.27 9.91
N GLY A 246 6.25 -11.33 10.71
CA GLY A 246 5.98 -11.30 12.15
C GLY A 246 4.57 -11.71 12.57
N TYR A 247 3.75 -12.26 11.66
CA TYR A 247 2.52 -12.94 12.08
C TYR A 247 2.86 -14.26 12.79
N SER A 248 2.04 -14.67 13.75
CA SER A 248 2.17 -16.01 14.34
C SER A 248 1.40 -17.05 13.55
N ALA A 249 1.73 -18.33 13.78
CA ALA A 249 0.99 -19.43 13.14
C ALA A 249 -0.48 -19.46 13.58
N GLU A 250 -0.74 -19.12 14.84
CA GLU A 250 -2.10 -19.01 15.41
C GLU A 250 -2.88 -17.90 14.72
N PHE A 251 -2.27 -16.70 14.56
CA PHE A 251 -2.89 -15.59 13.82
C PHE A 251 -3.27 -16.01 12.40
N LEU A 252 -2.36 -16.70 11.69
CA LEU A 252 -2.62 -17.15 10.32
C LEU A 252 -3.71 -18.23 10.26
N ALA A 253 -3.81 -19.10 11.26
CA ALA A 253 -4.88 -20.09 11.36
C ALA A 253 -6.25 -19.41 11.52
N GLU A 254 -6.36 -18.42 12.42
CA GLU A 254 -7.58 -17.64 12.62
C GLU A 254 -7.96 -16.82 11.38
N LEU A 255 -6.97 -16.14 10.75
CA LEU A 255 -7.19 -15.38 9.52
C LEU A 255 -7.69 -16.29 8.39
N ARG A 256 -7.14 -17.50 8.27
CA ARG A 256 -7.55 -18.49 7.26
C ARG A 256 -8.98 -18.97 7.49
N ALA A 257 -9.30 -19.29 8.75
CA ALA A 257 -10.62 -19.78 9.16
C ALA A 257 -11.70 -18.69 9.15
N TRP A 258 -11.31 -17.41 9.04
CA TRP A 258 -12.28 -16.31 9.03
C TRP A 258 -13.13 -16.35 7.76
N ASP A 259 -14.38 -16.67 7.92
CA ASP A 259 -15.43 -16.51 6.91
C ASP A 259 -16.26 -15.26 7.27
N ALA A 260 -16.60 -14.45 6.28
CA ALA A 260 -17.46 -13.28 6.51
C ALA A 260 -18.83 -13.77 7.02
N GLN A 261 -19.11 -13.50 8.29
CA GLN A 261 -20.42 -13.69 8.87
C GLN A 261 -21.39 -12.61 8.39
#